data_78041cedfc92bc711356d09f99250f1f
#
_entry.id   78041cedfc92bc711356d09f99250f1f
#
_cell.length_a   1.000
_cell.length_b   1.000
_cell.length_c   1.000
_cell.angle_alpha   90.00
_cell.angle_beta   90.00
_cell.angle_gamma   90.00
#
_symmetry.space_group_name_H-M   'P 1'
#
loop_
_entity.id
_entity.type
_entity.pdbx_description
1 polymer ?
#
loop_
_entity_poly.entity_id
_entity_poly.type
_entity_poly.pdbx_seq_one_letter_code
_entity_poly.pdbx_strand_id
1 'polypeptide(L)'
;LLTEKYENGIFTKLKRWMDVNSERFGFYLTYVNDKNRKGFEYEPWHYSYKPVSVELLNIFISNDIGSIISTTTMEGKEFISKDFIQKYIAEYVKGVNPILLP
;
A
#
# COMPACT_ATOMS: atom_id res chain seq x y z
N LEU A 1 16.77 -4.08 -12.84
CA LEU A 1 15.56 -4.16 -12.03
C LEU A 1 14.59 -3.03 -12.37
N LEU A 2 13.31 -3.21 -12.09
CA LEU A 2 12.27 -2.23 -12.41
C LEU A 2 12.50 -0.89 -11.68
N THR A 3 12.88 -0.93 -10.41
CA THR A 3 13.20 0.25 -9.60
C THR A 3 14.25 1.15 -10.26
N GLU A 4 15.30 0.55 -10.80
CA GLU A 4 16.39 1.25 -11.46
C GLU A 4 15.94 2.03 -12.70
N LYS A 5 14.92 1.55 -13.41
CA LYS A 5 14.35 2.25 -14.58
C LYS A 5 13.69 3.59 -14.20
N TYR A 6 13.24 3.73 -12.96
CA TYR A 6 12.65 4.97 -12.44
C TYR A 6 13.68 5.89 -11.79
N GLU A 7 14.76 5.36 -11.24
CA GLU A 7 15.76 6.15 -10.54
C GLU A 7 16.90 6.61 -11.46
N ASN A 8 17.34 5.77 -12.38
CA ASN A 8 18.44 6.05 -13.29
C ASN A 8 18.25 5.36 -14.66
N GLY A 9 17.08 5.50 -15.25
CA GLY A 9 16.71 4.82 -16.48
C GLY A 9 15.67 5.57 -17.30
N ILE A 10 14.93 4.81 -18.10
CA ILE A 10 13.98 5.36 -19.07
C ILE A 10 12.82 6.13 -18.45
N PHE A 11 12.46 5.85 -17.19
CA PHE A 11 11.37 6.52 -16.48
C PHE A 11 11.81 7.62 -15.52
N THR A 12 13.09 7.96 -15.51
CA THR A 12 13.64 8.94 -14.55
C THR A 12 13.00 10.33 -14.70
N LYS A 13 12.74 10.79 -15.92
CA LYS A 13 12.07 12.08 -16.14
C LYS A 13 10.66 12.10 -15.57
N LEU A 14 9.89 11.02 -15.79
CA LEU A 14 8.55 10.87 -15.23
C LEU A 14 8.61 10.87 -13.71
N LYS A 15 9.52 10.09 -13.12
CA LYS A 15 9.70 10.02 -11.67
C LYS A 15 10.01 11.39 -11.06
N ARG A 16 10.92 12.13 -11.65
CA ARG A 16 11.26 13.49 -11.19
C ARG A 16 10.07 14.44 -11.27
N TRP A 17 9.29 14.36 -12.34
CA TRP A 17 8.07 15.15 -12.45
C TRP A 17 7.06 14.77 -11.37
N MET A 18 6.84 13.48 -11.12
CA MET A 18 5.96 12.97 -10.08
C MET A 18 6.41 13.42 -8.69
N ASP A 19 7.70 13.35 -8.37
CA ASP A 19 8.25 13.77 -7.09
C ASP A 19 7.96 15.24 -6.78
N VAL A 20 7.94 16.09 -7.80
CA VAL A 20 7.69 17.53 -7.64
C VAL A 20 6.20 17.87 -7.67
N ASN A 21 5.40 17.14 -8.43
CA ASN A 21 4.06 17.59 -8.80
C ASN A 21 2.91 16.73 -8.25
N SER A 22 3.13 15.44 -7.97
CA SER A 22 2.05 14.49 -7.70
C SER A 22 1.17 14.89 -6.51
N GLU A 23 1.76 15.39 -5.45
CA GLU A 23 1.06 15.72 -4.21
C GLU A 23 0.01 16.82 -4.40
N ARG A 24 0.28 17.82 -5.22
CA ARG A 24 -0.69 18.89 -5.49
C ARG A 24 -1.92 18.41 -6.27
N PHE A 25 -1.84 17.24 -6.90
CA PHE A 25 -2.96 16.55 -7.53
C PHE A 25 -3.59 15.47 -6.65
N GLY A 26 -3.14 15.34 -5.41
CA GLY A 26 -3.67 14.38 -4.44
C GLY A 26 -3.03 12.99 -4.51
N PHE A 27 -1.95 12.82 -5.27
CA PHE A 27 -1.25 11.54 -5.42
C PHE A 27 0.01 11.49 -4.57
N TYR A 28 0.16 10.41 -3.81
CA TYR A 28 1.29 10.19 -2.91
C TYR A 28 1.91 8.83 -3.18
N LEU A 29 3.23 8.76 -3.12
CA LEU A 29 3.94 7.49 -3.24
C LEU A 29 3.48 6.53 -2.12
N THR A 30 3.00 5.35 -2.51
CA THR A 30 2.41 4.40 -1.58
C THR A 30 3.45 3.66 -0.76
N TYR A 31 4.47 3.11 -1.42
CA TYR A 31 5.53 2.34 -0.79
C TYR A 31 6.85 3.11 -0.86
N VAL A 32 7.01 4.02 0.10
CA VAL A 32 8.19 4.90 0.20
C VAL A 32 9.45 4.13 0.60
N ASN A 33 10.61 4.68 0.25
CA ASN A 33 11.90 4.11 0.63
C ASN A 33 12.25 4.48 2.08
N ASP A 34 11.59 3.82 3.01
CA ASP A 34 11.82 3.94 4.45
C ASP A 34 12.05 2.55 5.04
N LYS A 35 13.27 2.29 5.49
CA LYS A 35 13.65 0.99 6.07
C LYS A 35 12.94 0.65 7.39
N ASN A 36 12.30 1.61 8.04
CA ASN A 36 11.50 1.38 9.24
C ASN A 36 10.07 0.94 8.90
N ARG A 37 9.64 1.13 7.66
CA ARG A 37 8.34 0.68 7.19
C ARG A 37 8.36 -0.82 6.93
N LYS A 38 7.29 -1.50 7.28
CA LYS A 38 7.06 -2.92 6.97
C LYS A 38 6.17 -3.07 5.74
N GLY A 39 5.96 -4.30 5.32
CA GLY A 39 5.14 -4.64 4.18
C GLY A 39 5.93 -4.68 2.87
N PHE A 40 5.32 -4.21 1.81
CA PHE A 40 5.92 -4.27 0.48
C PHE A 40 7.14 -3.36 0.35
N GLU A 41 8.09 -3.77 -0.48
CA GLU A 41 9.29 -3.01 -0.78
C GLU A 41 8.98 -1.66 -1.43
N TYR A 42 10.00 -0.80 -1.53
CA TYR A 42 9.91 0.47 -2.23
C TYR A 42 9.49 0.29 -3.69
N GLU A 43 8.44 1.01 -4.09
CA GLU A 43 7.91 1.00 -5.44
C GLU A 43 7.78 2.43 -5.98
N PRO A 44 8.79 2.96 -6.71
CA PRO A 44 8.77 4.35 -7.21
C PRO A 44 7.68 4.64 -8.24
N TRP A 45 6.97 3.64 -8.70
CA TRP A 45 5.87 3.74 -9.67
C TRP A 45 4.47 3.70 -9.05
N HIS A 46 4.35 3.39 -7.75
CA HIS A 46 3.06 3.12 -7.11
C HIS A 46 2.58 4.33 -6.32
N TYR A 47 1.54 4.98 -6.83
CA TYR A 47 0.93 6.16 -6.20
C TYR A 47 -0.51 5.86 -5.80
N SER A 48 -0.93 6.41 -4.66
CA SER A 48 -2.31 6.37 -4.20
C SER A 48 -2.92 7.76 -4.30
N TYR A 49 -4.17 7.82 -4.76
CA TYR A 49 -4.96 9.03 -4.72
C TYR A 49 -5.56 9.18 -3.33
N LYS A 50 -4.95 10.01 -2.51
CA LYS A 50 -5.22 10.13 -1.08
C LYS A 50 -6.69 10.39 -0.73
N PRO A 51 -7.43 11.30 -1.42
CA PRO A 51 -8.83 11.59 -1.06
C PRO A 51 -9.76 10.38 -1.08
N VAL A 52 -9.41 9.37 -1.86
CA VAL A 52 -10.18 8.10 -1.95
C VAL A 52 -9.53 6.99 -1.16
N SER A 53 -8.21 6.83 -1.25
CA SER A 53 -7.50 5.70 -0.67
C SER A 53 -7.54 5.68 0.86
N VAL A 54 -7.48 6.84 1.51
CA VAL A 54 -7.53 6.94 2.98
C VAL A 54 -8.90 6.51 3.50
N GLU A 55 -9.98 6.96 2.85
CA GLU A 55 -11.33 6.57 3.24
C GLU A 55 -11.58 5.07 3.03
N LEU A 56 -11.17 4.54 1.88
CA LEU A 56 -11.31 3.11 1.60
C LEU A 56 -10.50 2.26 2.57
N LEU A 57 -9.29 2.68 2.91
CA LEU A 57 -8.47 1.99 3.91
C LEU A 57 -9.14 2.01 5.27
N ASN A 58 -9.69 3.14 5.68
CA ASN A 58 -10.43 3.25 6.95
C ASN A 58 -11.62 2.29 6.99
N ILE A 59 -12.39 2.21 5.93
CA ILE A 59 -13.52 1.26 5.82
C ILE A 59 -12.99 -0.17 5.90
N PHE A 60 -11.93 -0.50 5.17
CA PHE A 60 -11.35 -1.85 5.17
C PHE A 60 -10.91 -2.29 6.57
N ILE A 61 -10.12 -1.48 7.28
CA ILE A 61 -9.60 -1.83 8.60
C ILE A 61 -10.66 -1.81 9.70
N SER A 62 -11.80 -1.14 9.46
CA SER A 62 -12.94 -1.09 10.38
C SER A 62 -13.83 -2.32 10.29
N ASN A 63 -13.64 -3.17 9.29
CA ASN A 63 -14.42 -4.40 9.12
C ASN A 63 -13.70 -5.60 9.71
N ASP A 64 -14.48 -6.62 10.09
CA ASP A 64 -13.94 -7.91 10.50
C ASP A 64 -13.59 -8.75 9.26
N ILE A 65 -12.35 -8.60 8.82
CA ILE A 65 -11.83 -9.27 7.62
C ILE A 65 -11.86 -10.80 7.79
N GLY A 66 -11.60 -11.30 8.99
CA GLY A 66 -11.69 -12.73 9.28
C GLY A 66 -13.07 -13.30 9.03
N SER A 67 -14.12 -12.63 9.50
CA SER A 67 -15.50 -13.01 9.23
C SER A 67 -15.86 -12.95 7.74
N ILE A 68 -15.38 -11.92 7.03
CA ILE A 68 -15.61 -11.80 5.59
C ILE A 68 -14.95 -12.96 4.84
N ILE A 69 -13.69 -13.28 5.14
CA ILE A 69 -12.96 -14.40 4.51
C ILE A 69 -13.67 -15.72 4.79
N SER A 70 -14.18 -15.95 6.00
CA SER A 70 -14.86 -17.19 6.38
C SER A 70 -16.13 -17.46 5.56
N THR A 71 -16.77 -16.41 5.04
CA THR A 71 -17.97 -16.52 4.20
C THR A 71 -17.68 -16.74 2.71
N THR A 72 -16.43 -16.64 2.30
CA THR A 72 -16.02 -16.84 0.90
C THR A 72 -15.87 -18.31 0.56
N THR A 73 -15.77 -18.60 -0.77
CA THR A 73 -15.45 -19.94 -1.27
C THR A 73 -13.96 -20.14 -1.51
N MET A 74 -13.11 -19.25 -0.96
CA MET A 74 -11.66 -19.30 -1.15
C MET A 74 -11.07 -20.59 -0.58
N GLU A 75 -10.34 -21.32 -1.40
CA GLU A 75 -9.62 -22.52 -0.98
C GLU A 75 -8.50 -22.15 0.01
N GLY A 76 -8.33 -22.98 1.04
CA GLY A 76 -7.32 -22.77 2.07
C GLY A 76 -7.68 -21.76 3.15
N LYS A 77 -8.89 -21.18 3.11
CA LYS A 77 -9.34 -20.20 4.11
C LYS A 77 -9.28 -20.71 5.54
N GLU A 78 -9.46 -22.02 5.74
CA GLU A 78 -9.40 -22.69 7.05
C GLU A 78 -8.01 -22.65 7.69
N PHE A 79 -6.96 -22.39 6.89
CA PHE A 79 -5.58 -22.25 7.36
C PHE A 79 -5.21 -20.81 7.72
N ILE A 80 -6.09 -19.84 7.46
CA ILE A 80 -5.88 -18.42 7.76
C ILE A 80 -6.31 -18.16 9.20
N SER A 81 -5.34 -18.01 10.09
CA SER A 81 -5.61 -17.72 11.50
C SER A 81 -5.96 -16.26 11.73
N LYS A 82 -6.63 -15.98 12.85
CA LYS A 82 -6.89 -14.61 13.31
C LYS A 82 -5.60 -13.83 13.53
N ASP A 83 -4.59 -14.46 14.11
CA ASP A 83 -3.27 -13.84 14.34
C ASP A 83 -2.57 -13.48 13.03
N PHE A 84 -2.66 -14.36 12.03
CA PHE A 84 -2.13 -14.07 10.69
C PHE A 84 -2.81 -12.85 10.08
N ILE A 85 -4.13 -12.75 10.14
CA ILE A 85 -4.89 -11.61 9.60
C ILE A 85 -4.49 -10.33 10.30
N GLN A 86 -4.40 -10.32 11.63
CA GLN A 86 -4.00 -9.13 12.40
C GLN A 86 -2.59 -8.67 12.04
N LYS A 87 -1.66 -9.61 11.92
CA LYS A 87 -0.29 -9.31 11.52
C LYS A 87 -0.22 -8.78 10.09
N TYR A 88 -0.95 -9.39 9.16
CA TYR A 88 -1.00 -8.95 7.78
C TYR A 88 -1.56 -7.52 7.66
N ILE A 89 -2.62 -7.20 8.37
CA ILE A 89 -3.18 -5.85 8.40
C ILE A 89 -2.16 -4.87 8.95
N ALA A 90 -1.52 -5.17 10.08
CA ALA A 90 -0.56 -4.27 10.72
C ALA A 90 0.69 -4.01 9.86
N GLU A 91 1.23 -5.04 9.23
CA GLU A 91 2.50 -4.95 8.51
C GLU A 91 2.35 -4.64 7.03
N TYR A 92 1.32 -5.16 6.36
CA TYR A 92 1.14 -5.03 4.90
C TYR A 92 0.05 -4.03 4.53
N VAL A 93 -1.14 -4.15 5.08
CA VAL A 93 -2.25 -3.24 4.74
C VAL A 93 -1.95 -1.82 5.23
N LYS A 94 -1.42 -1.68 6.44
CA LYS A 94 -0.98 -0.40 7.02
C LYS A 94 0.48 -0.06 6.72
N GLY A 95 1.21 -0.94 6.04
CA GLY A 95 2.61 -0.77 5.68
C GLY A 95 2.81 0.17 4.49
N VAL A 96 2.14 1.31 4.50
CA VAL A 96 2.16 2.32 3.44
C VAL A 96 2.78 3.61 3.95
N ASN A 97 2.97 4.56 3.04
CA ASN A 97 3.36 5.93 3.40
C ASN A 97 2.44 6.45 4.52
N PRO A 98 2.98 6.91 5.66
CA PRO A 98 2.16 7.35 6.81
C PRO A 98 1.12 8.42 6.49
N ILE A 99 1.35 9.26 5.48
CA ILE A 99 0.39 10.29 5.06
C ILE A 99 -0.90 9.68 4.48
N LEU A 100 -0.87 8.40 4.09
CA LEU A 100 -2.01 7.67 3.53
C LEU A 100 -2.79 6.89 4.58
N LEU A 101 -2.37 6.91 5.83
CA LEU A 101 -3.10 6.26 6.93
C LEU A 101 -4.26 7.14 7.39
N PRO A 102 -5.43 6.51 7.71
CA PRO A 102 -6.57 7.23 8.26
C PRO A 102 -6.36 7.73 9.67
#